data_1eec667135452abdeeb6cc65c461e9d2
#
_entry.id   1eec667135452abdeeb6cc65c461e9d2
#
_cell.length_a   1.000
_cell.length_b   1.000
_cell.length_c   1.000
_cell.angle_alpha   90.00
_cell.angle_beta   90.00
_cell.angle_gamma   90.00
#
_symmetry.space_group_name_H-M   'P 1'
#
loop_
_entity.id
_entity.type
_entity.pdbx_description
1 polymer ?
#
loop_
_entity_poly.entity_id
_entity_poly.type
_entity_poly.pdbx_seq_one_letter_code
_entity_poly.pdbx_strand_id
1 'polypeptide(L)'
;MDDGSMASDDAASSLAPGRLQLPAMQVLVAPDCYADSMSAXXASAAIATGWTRSRPGDRFIVAPQSDGGPGFVEVLASRLGETRRLRVSGPLKAMVEAEWVFDRGSATAYLECAQACGLALLGGPPTPETAMAAHSKGVGQLIAEALRVGATRIVVGLGGSACTDGGQGMIAELGGLDTARRQLGNVELIAASDTEYPLLGPWGAARVFGPQKGADTATVAALEVRLQAWALILEAVAGRDVSAEPGAGAAGGIGAGLLALGGRCESGAAIIAEHTRLSDDLDTAELIVTGEXRFDEQSLHGKVVGFLADAARPRGIPVIVLAGQVDLDTATVRSAGIMAALSMAEHAGSARLAQADAANQLMGLASVAAARLGNSGPSRYR
;
A
#
# COMPACT_ATOMS: atom_id res chain seq x y z
N MET A 1 59.29 23.73 -18.44
CA MET A 1 58.73 23.35 -19.17
C MET A 1 57.95 22.26 -18.93
N ASP A 2 56.85 21.97 -18.83
CA ASP A 2 56.16 21.32 -19.23
C ASP A 2 55.55 20.30 -18.67
N ASP A 3 54.52 20.28 -18.40
CA ASP A 3 53.93 19.36 -18.34
C ASP A 3 52.74 19.16 -17.76
N GLY A 4 51.83 19.91 -17.96
CA GLY A 4 50.54 19.81 -17.43
C GLY A 4 49.55 19.02 -18.18
N SER A 5 49.91 18.36 -19.20
CA SER A 5 48.84 17.88 -20.04
C SER A 5 48.52 16.42 -19.86
N MET A 6 49.24 15.72 -18.98
CA MET A 6 49.04 14.31 -19.03
C MET A 6 47.90 13.83 -18.15
N ALA A 7 47.52 14.60 -17.18
CA ALA A 7 46.46 14.13 -16.26
C ALA A 7 45.07 14.09 -16.92
N SER A 8 44.87 15.01 -17.87
CA SER A 8 43.55 15.06 -18.50
C SER A 8 43.34 13.91 -19.48
N ASP A 9 44.41 13.43 -20.08
CA ASP A 9 44.26 12.34 -21.03
C ASP A 9 43.95 11.03 -20.33
N ASP A 10 44.52 10.85 -19.15
CA ASP A 10 44.23 9.62 -18.41
C ASP A 10 42.79 9.58 -17.95
N ALA A 11 42.25 10.72 -17.56
CA ALA A 11 40.87 10.76 -17.16
C ALA A 11 39.94 10.46 -18.31
N ALA A 12 40.26 10.98 -19.49
CA ALA A 12 39.42 10.70 -20.64
C ALA A 12 39.53 9.26 -21.09
N SER A 13 40.72 8.66 -20.97
CA SER A 13 40.90 7.29 -21.42
C SER A 13 40.27 6.26 -20.45
N SER A 14 39.92 6.67 -19.25
CA SER A 14 39.31 5.76 -18.31
C SER A 14 37.86 5.47 -18.67
N LEU A 15 37.25 6.29 -19.55
CA LEU A 15 35.87 6.03 -19.95
C LEU A 15 35.85 5.06 -21.09
N ALA A 16 35.19 3.95 -20.93
CA ALA A 16 35.09 2.98 -21.99
C ALA A 16 34.37 3.57 -23.19
N PRO A 17 34.85 3.29 -24.40
CA PRO A 17 34.17 3.78 -25.60
C PRO A 17 32.70 3.33 -25.61
N GLY A 18 31.79 4.28 -25.91
CA GLY A 18 30.41 3.98 -26.02
C GLY A 18 29.62 3.99 -24.70
N ARG A 19 30.32 4.22 -23.60
CA ARG A 19 29.61 4.30 -22.32
C ARG A 19 29.20 5.74 -22.10
N LEU A 20 27.89 5.98 -22.02
CA LEU A 20 27.34 7.25 -21.61
C LEU A 20 26.80 7.09 -20.22
N GLN A 21 27.43 7.71 -19.26
CA GLN A 21 26.91 7.72 -17.92
C GLN A 21 26.11 8.98 -17.70
N LEU A 22 24.89 8.81 -17.27
CA LEU A 22 24.07 9.97 -16.92
C LEU A 22 24.69 10.67 -15.70
N PRO A 23 24.58 11.99 -15.63
CA PRO A 23 25.05 12.69 -14.44
C PRO A 23 24.30 12.23 -13.20
N ALA A 24 24.87 12.55 -12.04
CA ALA A 24 24.22 12.22 -10.77
C ALA A 24 22.83 12.81 -10.72
N MET A 25 21.89 12.02 -10.20
CA MET A 25 20.48 12.37 -10.17
C MET A 25 19.93 12.36 -8.78
N GLN A 26 18.82 13.06 -8.60
CA GLN A 26 18.00 12.93 -7.40
C GLN A 26 16.94 11.87 -7.67
N VAL A 27 17.02 10.78 -6.94
CA VAL A 27 16.14 9.63 -7.11
C VAL A 27 15.14 9.57 -5.96
N LEU A 28 13.87 9.60 -6.29
CA LEU A 28 12.81 9.41 -5.29
C LEU A 28 12.52 7.92 -5.19
N VAL A 29 12.79 7.36 -4.02
CA VAL A 29 12.58 5.94 -3.74
C VAL A 29 11.29 5.81 -2.95
N ALA A 30 10.25 5.31 -3.60
CA ALA A 30 8.89 5.38 -3.06
C ALA A 30 8.11 4.08 -3.29
N PRO A 31 8.57 2.97 -2.69
CA PRO A 31 7.86 1.70 -2.87
C PRO A 31 6.72 1.52 -1.88
N ASP A 32 5.79 0.65 -2.24
CA ASP A 32 4.84 0.06 -1.31
C ASP A 32 5.52 -1.10 -0.57
N CYS A 33 4.82 -1.77 0.31
CA CYS A 33 5.31 -3.00 0.90
C CYS A 33 5.27 -4.13 -0.14
N TYR A 34 6.06 -5.16 0.09
CA TYR A 34 6.10 -6.32 -0.81
C TYR A 34 5.39 -7.48 -0.11
N ALA A 35 4.10 -7.32 0.07
CA ALA A 35 3.25 -8.28 0.76
C ALA A 35 3.90 -8.64 2.11
N ASP A 36 3.99 -9.92 2.43
CA ASP A 36 4.54 -10.33 3.73
C ASP A 36 6.04 -10.39 3.74
N SER A 37 6.69 -10.21 2.61
CA SER A 37 8.14 -10.43 2.57
C SER A 37 8.95 -9.22 2.95
N MET A 38 8.38 -8.00 2.85
CA MET A 38 9.19 -6.81 3.13
C MET A 38 8.31 -5.60 3.31
N SER A 39 8.55 -4.85 4.36
CA SER A 39 7.84 -3.58 4.56
C SER A 39 8.29 -2.55 3.55
N ALA A 40 7.52 -1.54 3.38
CA ALA A 40 7.95 -0.42 2.53
C ALA A 40 9.21 0.24 3.04
N UNK A 41 9.38 0.16 4.16
CA UNK A 41 10.50 0.71 4.73
C UNK A 41 11.68 -0.08 4.46
N UNK A 42 11.63 -1.34 4.43
CA UNK A 42 12.62 -2.20 4.14
C UNK A 42 12.97 -2.20 2.76
N ALA A 43 11.95 -2.10 2.01
CA ALA A 43 12.16 -2.06 0.57
C ALA A 43 12.91 -0.81 0.14
N SER A 44 12.57 0.31 0.73
CA SER A 44 13.25 1.56 0.39
C SER A 44 14.75 1.47 0.62
N ALA A 45 15.14 0.90 1.76
CA ALA A 45 16.56 0.76 2.08
C ALA A 45 17.25 -0.19 1.11
N ALA A 46 16.59 -1.28 0.76
CA ALA A 46 17.17 -2.25 -0.18
C ALA A 46 17.38 -1.61 -1.56
N ILE A 47 16.39 -0.84 -2.01
CA ILE A 47 16.50 -0.17 -3.31
C ILE A 47 17.66 0.83 -3.29
N ALA A 48 17.73 1.68 -2.26
CA ALA A 48 18.78 2.69 -2.20
C ALA A 48 20.17 2.04 -2.11
N THR A 49 20.30 1.01 -1.29
CA THR A 49 21.58 0.32 -1.16
C THR A 49 22.02 -0.33 -2.46
N GLY A 50 21.11 -1.05 -3.10
CA GLY A 50 21.43 -1.71 -4.36
C GLY A 50 21.72 -0.73 -5.47
N TRP A 51 20.93 0.34 -5.56
CA TRP A 51 21.13 1.36 -6.58
C TRP A 51 22.52 2.00 -6.47
N THR A 52 22.94 2.27 -5.24
CA THR A 52 24.22 2.91 -4.97
C THR A 52 25.39 2.07 -5.49
N ARG A 53 25.25 0.75 -5.52
CA ARG A 53 26.31 -0.11 -6.03
C ARG A 53 26.68 0.23 -7.47
N SER A 54 25.71 0.63 -8.27
CA SER A 54 25.94 0.93 -9.68
C SER A 54 25.98 2.41 -9.97
N ARG A 55 25.32 3.23 -9.15
CA ARG A 55 25.34 4.69 -9.36
C ARG A 55 25.58 5.36 -8.01
N PRO A 56 26.84 5.33 -7.52
CA PRO A 56 27.15 5.84 -6.17
C PRO A 56 26.99 7.34 -5.99
N GLY A 57 26.92 8.09 -7.08
CA GLY A 57 26.76 9.55 -6.98
C GLY A 57 25.33 10.03 -6.89
N ASP A 58 24.37 9.16 -7.10
CA ASP A 58 22.97 9.58 -7.03
C ASP A 58 22.54 9.89 -5.61
N ARG A 59 21.68 10.86 -5.46
CA ARG A 59 21.11 11.27 -4.18
C ARG A 59 19.70 10.72 -4.07
N PHE A 60 19.28 10.42 -2.84
CA PHE A 60 17.97 9.80 -2.62
C PHE A 60 17.09 10.66 -1.75
N ILE A 61 15.79 10.69 -2.12
CA ILE A 61 14.72 11.04 -1.22
C ILE A 61 13.99 9.73 -0.97
N VAL A 62 13.86 9.32 0.27
CA VAL A 62 13.22 8.06 0.62
C VAL A 62 11.84 8.35 1.16
N ALA A 63 10.83 7.89 0.44
CA ALA A 63 9.43 8.21 0.74
C ALA A 63 8.55 6.97 0.60
N PRO A 64 8.67 6.02 1.52
CA PRO A 64 7.85 4.81 1.44
C PRO A 64 6.37 5.15 1.39
N GLN A 65 5.62 4.32 0.70
CA GLN A 65 4.22 4.56 0.40
C GLN A 65 3.33 3.46 0.97
N SER A 66 2.03 3.67 0.88
CA SER A 66 1.04 2.66 1.23
C SER A 66 -0.28 3.01 0.55
N ASP A 67 -1.05 1.99 0.24
CA ASP A 67 -2.37 2.17 -0.34
C ASP A 67 -3.49 1.99 0.69
N GLY A 68 -3.14 1.99 1.98
CA GLY A 68 -4.10 1.77 3.06
C GLY A 68 -3.99 0.39 3.69
N GLY A 69 -3.25 -0.52 3.05
CA GLY A 69 -3.04 -1.86 3.58
C GLY A 69 -1.89 -1.90 4.58
N PRO A 70 -1.34 -3.10 4.80
CA PRO A 70 -0.29 -3.25 5.80
C PRO A 70 0.86 -2.28 5.58
N GLY A 71 1.25 -1.59 6.67
CA GLY A 71 2.28 -0.59 6.62
C GLY A 71 1.78 0.85 6.60
N PHE A 72 0.46 1.04 6.48
CA PHE A 72 -0.13 2.38 6.41
C PHE A 72 0.26 3.23 7.62
N VAL A 73 0.10 2.67 8.82
CA VAL A 73 0.44 3.39 10.05
C VAL A 73 1.95 3.61 10.14
N GLU A 74 2.75 2.62 9.78
CA GLU A 74 4.19 2.74 9.86
C GLU A 74 4.70 3.88 8.97
N VAL A 75 4.17 3.98 7.76
CA VAL A 75 4.56 5.03 6.83
C VAL A 75 4.19 6.41 7.39
N LEU A 76 2.96 6.54 7.93
CA LEU A 76 2.53 7.81 8.50
C LEU A 76 3.32 8.17 9.75
N ALA A 77 3.62 7.18 10.58
CA ALA A 77 4.39 7.43 11.80
C ALA A 77 5.77 7.98 11.50
N SER A 78 6.37 7.53 10.40
CA SER A 78 7.70 7.99 10.05
C SER A 78 7.74 9.48 9.74
N ARG A 79 6.60 10.06 9.40
CA ARG A 79 6.49 11.49 9.10
C ARG A 79 5.81 12.29 10.22
N LEU A 80 4.80 11.69 10.85
CA LEU A 80 4.05 12.41 11.89
C LEU A 80 4.62 12.19 13.29
N GLY A 81 5.33 11.08 13.47
CA GLY A 81 6.16 10.90 14.63
C GLY A 81 5.53 10.45 15.94
N GLU A 82 4.24 10.25 15.99
CA GLU A 82 3.63 9.85 17.28
C GLU A 82 2.86 8.55 17.13
N THR A 83 3.50 7.44 17.43
CA THR A 83 2.89 6.12 17.40
C THR A 83 2.34 5.78 18.78
N ARG A 84 1.14 5.23 18.78
CA ARG A 84 0.49 4.73 20.00
C ARG A 84 0.19 3.26 19.83
N ARG A 85 -0.01 2.57 20.94
CA ARG A 85 -0.30 1.14 20.94
C ARG A 85 -1.51 0.86 21.79
N LEU A 86 -2.27 -0.14 21.36
CA LEU A 86 -3.45 -0.58 22.08
C LEU A 86 -3.60 -2.08 21.92
N ARG A 87 -3.91 -2.77 23.01
CA ARG A 87 -4.19 -4.18 22.95
C ARG A 87 -5.66 -4.34 22.57
N VAL A 88 -5.89 -5.04 21.45
CA VAL A 88 -7.26 -5.19 20.90
C VAL A 88 -7.50 -6.65 20.54
N SER A 89 -8.76 -6.96 20.25
CA SER A 89 -9.09 -8.27 19.68
C SER A 89 -8.44 -8.44 18.33
N GLY A 90 -7.81 -9.58 18.13
CA GLY A 90 -7.32 -9.94 16.80
C GLY A 90 -8.47 -10.44 15.93
N PRO A 91 -8.15 -11.03 14.77
CA PRO A 91 -9.21 -11.50 13.89
C PRO A 91 -9.99 -12.69 14.44
N LEU A 92 -9.36 -13.45 15.32
CA LEU A 92 -10.00 -14.64 15.93
C LEU A 92 -10.08 -14.42 17.44
N LYS A 93 -9.67 -15.41 18.22
CA LYS A 93 -9.82 -15.30 19.68
C LYS A 93 -8.68 -14.59 20.37
N ALA A 94 -7.50 -14.63 19.80
CA ALA A 94 -6.32 -14.06 20.46
C ALA A 94 -6.34 -12.53 20.41
N MET A 95 -5.84 -11.91 21.48
CA MET A 95 -5.61 -10.47 21.50
C MET A 95 -4.32 -10.16 20.78
N VAL A 96 -4.25 -8.96 20.22
CA VAL A 96 -3.05 -8.48 19.52
C VAL A 96 -2.74 -7.06 19.96
N GLU A 97 -1.52 -6.64 19.76
CA GLU A 97 -1.14 -5.26 20.02
C GLU A 97 -1.16 -4.50 18.70
N ALA A 98 -1.99 -3.48 18.62
CA ALA A 98 -2.15 -2.70 17.39
C ALA A 98 -1.50 -1.34 17.56
N GLU A 99 -0.78 -0.92 16.54
CA GLU A 99 -0.20 0.42 16.51
C GLU A 99 -1.10 1.35 15.71
N TRP A 100 -1.15 2.60 16.14
CA TRP A 100 -1.90 3.64 15.43
C TRP A 100 -1.23 4.98 15.68
N VAL A 101 -1.63 5.99 14.93
CA VAL A 101 -1.01 7.31 15.01
C VAL A 101 -2.07 8.34 15.35
N PHE A 102 -1.76 9.22 16.28
CA PHE A 102 -2.61 10.37 16.57
C PHE A 102 -1.82 11.64 16.32
N ASP A 103 -2.30 12.43 15.37
CA ASP A 103 -1.69 13.72 15.05
C ASP A 103 -2.43 14.78 15.86
N ARG A 104 -1.81 15.27 16.94
CA ARG A 104 -2.45 16.22 17.84
C ARG A 104 -2.79 17.51 17.14
N GLY A 105 -1.95 17.97 16.22
CA GLY A 105 -2.17 19.25 15.57
C GLY A 105 -3.47 19.32 14.80
N SER A 106 -3.84 18.22 14.14
CA SER A 106 -5.08 18.16 13.38
C SER A 106 -6.16 17.35 14.08
N ALA A 107 -5.87 16.81 15.26
CA ALA A 107 -6.75 15.89 15.99
C ALA A 107 -7.21 14.73 15.11
N THR A 108 -6.28 14.17 14.32
CA THR A 108 -6.57 13.08 13.40
C THR A 108 -5.95 11.78 13.91
N ALA A 109 -6.78 10.75 13.96
CA ALA A 109 -6.30 9.40 14.25
C ALA A 109 -6.17 8.62 12.94
N TYR A 110 -5.03 7.97 12.76
CA TYR A 110 -4.79 7.10 11.61
C TYR A 110 -4.73 5.67 12.12
N LEU A 111 -5.66 4.87 11.66
CA LEU A 111 -5.81 3.48 12.06
C LEU A 111 -5.59 2.59 10.85
N GLU A 112 -5.20 1.34 11.11
CA GLU A 112 -4.95 0.39 10.03
C GLU A 112 -5.66 -0.91 10.41
N CYS A 113 -6.65 -1.32 9.61
CA CYS A 113 -7.43 -2.49 10.00
C CYS A 113 -6.57 -3.75 10.09
N ALA A 114 -5.51 -3.85 9.28
CA ALA A 114 -4.63 -5.01 9.34
C ALA A 114 -3.88 -5.14 10.67
N GLN A 115 -3.78 -4.06 11.45
CA GLN A 115 -3.18 -4.15 12.78
C GLN A 115 -4.08 -4.89 13.76
N ALA A 116 -5.38 -4.94 13.49
CA ALA A 116 -6.33 -5.61 14.37
C ALA A 116 -6.86 -6.89 13.75
N CYS A 117 -7.31 -6.86 12.51
CA CYS A 117 -7.93 -8.02 11.90
C CYS A 117 -7.18 -8.49 10.65
N GLY A 118 -5.88 -8.31 10.64
CA GLY A 118 -5.05 -8.62 9.49
C GLY A 118 -4.92 -10.10 9.21
N LEU A 119 -4.77 -10.42 7.93
CA LEU A 119 -4.55 -11.79 7.48
C LEU A 119 -3.30 -12.38 8.12
N ALA A 120 -2.26 -11.57 8.30
CA ALA A 120 -1.03 -12.03 8.92
C ALA A 120 -1.20 -12.37 10.40
N LEU A 121 -2.31 -11.98 11.02
CA LEU A 121 -2.54 -12.23 12.44
C LEU A 121 -3.32 -13.51 12.71
N LEU A 122 -3.64 -14.30 11.68
CA LEU A 122 -4.41 -15.52 11.87
C LEU A 122 -3.68 -16.59 12.68
N GLY A 123 -2.36 -16.55 12.68
CA GLY A 123 -1.59 -17.55 13.42
C GLY A 123 -1.35 -18.83 12.65
N GLY A 124 -1.74 -18.87 11.38
CA GLY A 124 -1.53 -20.01 10.51
C GLY A 124 -2.13 -19.72 9.16
N PRO A 125 -2.09 -20.68 8.25
CA PRO A 125 -2.64 -20.44 6.92
C PRO A 125 -4.14 -20.22 6.99
N PRO A 126 -4.69 -19.38 6.10
CA PRO A 126 -6.12 -19.17 6.04
C PRO A 126 -6.87 -20.47 5.68
N THR A 127 -8.04 -20.66 6.28
CA THR A 127 -8.88 -21.83 6.01
C THR A 127 -10.32 -21.36 5.83
N PRO A 128 -11.22 -22.22 5.32
CA PRO A 128 -12.61 -21.85 5.30
C PRO A 128 -13.15 -21.49 6.68
N GLU A 129 -12.68 -22.18 7.72
CA GLU A 129 -13.10 -21.88 9.09
C GLU A 129 -12.65 -20.50 9.53
N THR A 130 -11.41 -20.12 9.26
CA THR A 130 -10.97 -18.78 9.64
C THR A 130 -11.63 -17.71 8.80
N ALA A 131 -11.95 -18.01 7.53
CA ALA A 131 -12.64 -17.04 6.68
C ALA A 131 -14.02 -16.69 7.26
N MET A 132 -14.73 -17.69 7.80
CA MET A 132 -16.03 -17.45 8.41
C MET A 132 -15.93 -16.81 9.78
N ALA A 133 -14.93 -17.18 10.57
CA ALA A 133 -14.83 -16.76 11.97
C ALA A 133 -14.20 -15.39 12.15
N ALA A 134 -13.33 -14.98 11.24
CA ALA A 134 -12.60 -13.72 11.42
C ALA A 134 -13.56 -12.54 11.47
N HIS A 135 -13.23 -11.57 12.31
CA HIS A 135 -14.11 -10.45 12.58
C HIS A 135 -13.34 -9.17 12.75
N SER A 136 -14.07 -8.07 12.75
CA SER A 136 -13.50 -6.73 12.77
C SER A 136 -13.60 -6.04 14.13
N LYS A 137 -13.81 -6.80 15.21
CA LYS A 137 -14.02 -6.22 16.53
C LYS A 137 -12.89 -5.27 16.94
N GLY A 138 -11.65 -5.68 16.69
CA GLY A 138 -10.50 -4.86 17.07
C GLY A 138 -10.46 -3.51 16.40
N VAL A 139 -11.00 -3.41 15.18
CA VAL A 139 -11.08 -2.12 14.50
C VAL A 139 -12.02 -1.21 15.27
N GLY A 140 -13.14 -1.75 15.77
CA GLY A 140 -14.04 -0.97 16.60
C GLY A 140 -13.38 -0.48 17.87
N GLN A 141 -12.53 -1.33 18.47
CA GLN A 141 -11.80 -0.92 19.66
C GLN A 141 -10.82 0.22 19.38
N LEU A 142 -10.19 0.17 18.21
CA LEU A 142 -9.29 1.26 17.82
C LEU A 142 -10.06 2.56 17.60
N ILE A 143 -11.23 2.48 16.97
CA ILE A 143 -12.06 3.66 16.75
C ILE A 143 -12.52 4.24 18.10
N ALA A 144 -12.93 3.37 19.02
CA ALA A 144 -13.35 3.83 20.34
C ALA A 144 -12.21 4.56 21.05
N GLU A 145 -11.00 4.03 20.94
CA GLU A 145 -9.84 4.69 21.56
C GLU A 145 -9.54 6.03 20.90
N ALA A 146 -9.66 6.09 19.58
CA ALA A 146 -9.46 7.37 18.88
C ALA A 146 -10.47 8.42 19.37
N LEU A 147 -11.72 8.01 19.55
CA LEU A 147 -12.73 8.92 20.10
C LEU A 147 -12.40 9.35 21.51
N ARG A 148 -11.91 8.42 22.34
CA ARG A 148 -11.58 8.71 23.73
C ARG A 148 -10.49 9.76 23.84
N VAL A 149 -9.50 9.75 22.94
CA VAL A 149 -8.42 10.74 23.00
C VAL A 149 -8.77 12.04 22.29
N GLY A 150 -9.98 12.16 21.73
CA GLY A 150 -10.43 13.41 21.18
C GLY A 150 -10.27 13.59 19.68
N ALA A 151 -10.11 12.51 18.93
CA ALA A 151 -10.00 12.65 17.49
C ALA A 151 -11.27 13.25 16.89
N THR A 152 -11.08 14.23 16.02
CA THR A 152 -12.19 14.81 15.26
C THR A 152 -12.17 14.33 13.82
N ARG A 153 -11.12 13.62 13.44
CA ARG A 153 -11.00 13.02 12.14
C ARG A 153 -10.37 11.63 12.35
N ILE A 154 -10.98 10.62 11.77
CA ILE A 154 -10.49 9.26 11.90
C ILE A 154 -10.33 8.67 10.50
N VAL A 155 -9.12 8.25 10.18
CA VAL A 155 -8.78 7.64 8.90
C VAL A 155 -8.47 6.18 9.16
N VAL A 156 -9.20 5.29 8.51
CA VAL A 156 -9.02 3.84 8.68
C VAL A 156 -8.47 3.25 7.39
N GLY A 157 -7.22 2.83 7.42
CA GLY A 157 -6.63 2.15 6.28
C GLY A 157 -7.22 0.76 6.13
N LEU A 158 -7.75 0.47 4.95
CA LEU A 158 -8.38 -0.81 4.64
C LEU A 158 -7.49 -1.59 3.68
N GLY A 159 -7.22 -2.80 3.99
CA GLY A 159 -6.40 -3.65 3.16
C GLY A 159 -5.79 -4.71 4.06
N GLY A 160 -5.55 -5.88 3.50
CA GLY A 160 -4.89 -6.94 4.24
C GLY A 160 -5.71 -7.58 5.34
N SER A 161 -7.03 -7.41 5.35
CA SER A 161 -7.86 -7.98 6.41
C SER A 161 -8.12 -9.47 6.20
N ALA A 162 -8.37 -10.16 7.32
CA ALA A 162 -8.75 -11.57 7.29
C ALA A 162 -10.27 -11.75 7.29
N CYS A 163 -11.00 -10.73 7.67
CA CYS A 163 -12.45 -10.88 7.92
C CYS A 163 -13.27 -10.56 6.68
N THR A 164 -14.48 -11.06 6.67
CA THR A 164 -15.50 -10.73 5.68
C THR A 164 -16.83 -10.61 6.42
N ASP A 165 -16.83 -9.77 7.45
CA ASP A 165 -18.00 -9.61 8.29
C ASP A 165 -18.76 -8.30 8.03
N GLY A 166 -18.38 -7.56 6.99
CA GLY A 166 -19.07 -6.32 6.67
C GLY A 166 -18.86 -5.21 7.69
N GLY A 167 -17.87 -5.37 8.57
CA GLY A 167 -17.70 -4.43 9.66
C GLY A 167 -18.63 -4.68 10.82
N GLN A 168 -19.30 -5.85 10.83
CA GLN A 168 -20.27 -6.16 11.87
C GLN A 168 -19.65 -6.15 13.25
N GLY A 169 -18.48 -6.78 13.40
CA GLY A 169 -17.79 -6.79 14.68
C GLY A 169 -17.39 -5.40 15.14
N MET A 170 -16.91 -4.58 14.20
CA MET A 170 -16.53 -3.21 14.47
C MET A 170 -17.72 -2.43 15.02
N ILE A 171 -18.85 -2.53 14.35
CA ILE A 171 -20.03 -1.77 14.71
C ILE A 171 -20.61 -2.26 16.04
N ALA A 172 -20.62 -3.58 16.27
CA ALA A 172 -21.09 -4.11 17.56
C ALA A 172 -20.22 -3.58 18.71
N GLU A 173 -18.91 -3.50 18.49
CA GLU A 173 -18.02 -3.00 19.53
C GLU A 173 -18.29 -1.53 19.85
N LEU A 174 -18.78 -0.78 18.87
CA LEU A 174 -19.12 0.63 19.07
C LEU A 174 -20.54 0.82 19.62
N GLY A 175 -21.20 -0.26 19.99
CA GLY A 175 -22.52 -0.19 20.61
C GLY A 175 -23.68 -0.38 19.67
N GLY A 176 -23.42 -0.80 18.45
CA GLY A 176 -24.46 -0.99 17.44
C GLY A 176 -24.54 0.20 16.51
N LEU A 177 -25.31 0.05 15.43
CA LEU A 177 -25.36 1.05 14.38
C LEU A 177 -25.83 2.42 14.87
N ASP A 178 -26.93 2.45 15.64
CA ASP A 178 -27.46 3.74 16.07
C ASP A 178 -26.50 4.46 17.01
N THR A 179 -25.94 3.75 17.97
CA THR A 179 -25.00 4.33 18.91
C THR A 179 -23.73 4.78 18.19
N ALA A 180 -23.21 3.94 17.27
CA ALA A 180 -22.01 4.30 16.56
C ALA A 180 -22.21 5.55 15.70
N ARG A 181 -23.34 5.65 15.03
CA ARG A 181 -23.62 6.84 14.22
C ARG A 181 -23.67 8.09 15.06
N ARG A 182 -24.25 8.01 16.26
CA ARG A 182 -24.29 9.17 17.16
C ARG A 182 -22.89 9.54 17.63
N GLN A 183 -22.08 8.56 18.02
CA GLN A 183 -20.74 8.83 18.51
C GLN A 183 -19.85 9.45 17.44
N LEU A 184 -20.06 9.06 16.18
CA LEU A 184 -19.23 9.52 15.08
C LEU A 184 -19.84 10.69 14.32
N GLY A 185 -20.97 11.22 14.78
CA GLY A 185 -21.70 12.23 14.04
C GLY A 185 -20.94 13.52 13.80
N ASN A 186 -20.04 13.87 14.70
CA ASN A 186 -19.23 15.07 14.56
C ASN A 186 -17.78 14.75 14.15
N VAL A 187 -17.54 13.51 13.72
CA VAL A 187 -16.21 13.08 13.35
C VAL A 187 -16.16 12.92 11.83
N GLU A 188 -15.09 13.40 11.23
CA GLU A 188 -14.83 13.15 9.82
C GLU A 188 -14.23 11.75 9.71
N LEU A 189 -15.00 10.81 9.17
CA LEU A 189 -14.61 9.41 9.11
C LEU A 189 -14.24 9.06 7.69
N ILE A 190 -13.03 8.57 7.49
CA ILE A 190 -12.50 8.30 6.17
C ILE A 190 -12.04 6.86 6.07
N ALA A 191 -12.55 6.14 5.06
CA ALA A 191 -12.09 4.81 4.71
C ALA A 191 -11.00 4.97 3.65
N ALA A 192 -9.77 4.66 4.02
CA ALA A 192 -8.63 4.82 3.11
C ALA A 192 -8.43 3.52 2.34
N SER A 193 -8.81 3.52 1.07
CA SER A 193 -8.72 2.32 0.26
C SER A 193 -8.58 2.71 -1.21
N ASP A 194 -7.83 1.90 -1.93
CA ASP A 194 -7.67 2.10 -3.36
C ASP A 194 -8.41 1.05 -4.18
N THR A 195 -9.26 0.24 -3.53
CA THR A 195 -10.15 -0.63 -4.28
C THR A 195 -11.51 0.03 -4.42
N GLU A 196 -12.17 -0.26 -5.53
CA GLU A 196 -13.50 0.30 -5.80
C GLU A 196 -14.59 -0.76 -5.81
N TYR A 197 -14.28 -1.97 -5.36
CA TYR A 197 -15.24 -3.06 -5.42
C TYR A 197 -16.44 -2.81 -4.51
N PRO A 198 -17.64 -3.20 -4.96
CA PRO A 198 -18.82 -3.11 -4.12
C PRO A 198 -18.83 -4.22 -3.07
N LEU A 199 -19.83 -4.20 -2.21
CA LEU A 199 -19.95 -5.21 -1.17
C LEU A 199 -20.40 -6.57 -1.72
N LEU A 200 -21.32 -6.58 -2.67
CA LEU A 200 -22.02 -7.78 -3.09
C LEU A 200 -21.82 -8.08 -4.58
N GLY A 201 -22.13 -9.31 -4.94
CA GLY A 201 -22.16 -9.73 -6.33
C GLY A 201 -20.85 -10.29 -6.82
N PRO A 202 -20.73 -10.49 -8.13
CA PRO A 202 -19.53 -11.15 -8.66
C PRO A 202 -18.25 -10.35 -8.44
N TRP A 203 -18.36 -9.05 -8.24
CA TRP A 203 -17.20 -8.21 -7.96
C TRP A 203 -17.16 -7.77 -6.52
N GLY A 204 -17.94 -8.41 -5.66
CA GLY A 204 -18.06 -8.03 -4.26
C GLY A 204 -17.01 -8.64 -3.36
N ALA A 205 -17.11 -8.29 -2.08
CA ALA A 205 -16.10 -8.65 -1.10
C ALA A 205 -15.89 -10.15 -0.98
N ALA A 206 -16.98 -10.92 -0.96
CA ALA A 206 -16.86 -12.37 -0.75
C ALA A 206 -16.20 -13.04 -1.95
N ARG A 207 -16.63 -12.68 -3.15
CA ARG A 207 -16.14 -13.37 -4.34
C ARG A 207 -14.74 -12.96 -4.74
N VAL A 208 -14.44 -11.67 -4.64
CA VAL A 208 -13.14 -11.19 -5.09
C VAL A 208 -12.04 -11.52 -4.07
N PHE A 209 -12.31 -11.31 -2.80
CA PHE A 209 -11.26 -11.42 -1.79
C PHE A 209 -11.38 -12.63 -0.87
N GLY A 210 -12.53 -13.30 -0.90
CA GLY A 210 -12.73 -14.47 -0.03
C GLY A 210 -11.73 -15.60 -0.26
N PRO A 211 -11.43 -15.96 -1.50
CA PRO A 211 -10.49 -17.07 -1.72
C PRO A 211 -9.12 -16.85 -1.09
N GLN A 212 -8.56 -15.67 -1.16
CA GLN A 212 -7.25 -15.43 -0.55
C GLN A 212 -7.32 -15.45 0.98
N LYS A 213 -8.52 -15.31 1.53
CA LYS A 213 -8.73 -15.40 2.98
C LYS A 213 -9.06 -16.81 3.43
N GLY A 214 -9.00 -17.78 2.53
CA GLY A 214 -9.21 -19.19 2.83
C GLY A 214 -10.55 -19.73 2.43
N ALA A 215 -11.45 -18.92 1.88
CA ALA A 215 -12.80 -19.38 1.57
C ALA A 215 -12.80 -20.28 0.34
N ASP A 216 -13.41 -21.47 0.49
CA ASP A 216 -13.69 -22.32 -0.65
C ASP A 216 -15.03 -21.90 -1.27
N THR A 217 -15.47 -22.59 -2.31
CA THR A 217 -16.67 -22.19 -3.02
C THR A 217 -17.90 -22.10 -2.11
N ALA A 218 -18.07 -23.08 -1.24
CA ALA A 218 -19.21 -23.07 -0.32
C ALA A 218 -19.11 -21.93 0.68
N THR A 219 -17.89 -21.65 1.15
CA THR A 219 -17.67 -20.58 2.11
C THR A 219 -17.92 -19.22 1.48
N VAL A 220 -17.47 -19.03 0.23
CA VAL A 220 -17.75 -17.77 -0.48
C VAL A 220 -19.27 -17.55 -0.58
N ALA A 221 -20.01 -18.61 -0.90
CA ALA A 221 -21.46 -18.49 -0.98
C ALA A 221 -22.08 -18.12 0.37
N ALA A 222 -21.58 -18.73 1.45
CA ALA A 222 -22.09 -18.42 2.78
C ALA A 222 -21.76 -16.99 3.19
N LEU A 223 -20.55 -16.53 2.88
CA LEU A 223 -20.17 -15.15 3.16
C LEU A 223 -21.03 -14.17 2.38
N GLU A 224 -21.32 -14.49 1.12
CA GLU A 224 -22.18 -13.63 0.32
C GLU A 224 -23.57 -13.49 0.93
N VAL A 225 -24.14 -14.61 1.39
CA VAL A 225 -25.46 -14.58 2.04
C VAL A 225 -25.41 -13.72 3.30
N ARG A 226 -24.35 -13.86 4.10
CA ARG A 226 -24.19 -13.06 5.31
C ARG A 226 -24.14 -11.58 4.98
N LEU A 227 -23.38 -11.23 3.96
CA LEU A 227 -23.24 -9.82 3.57
C LEU A 227 -24.52 -9.26 2.96
N GLN A 228 -25.29 -10.09 2.24
CA GLN A 228 -26.57 -9.65 1.70
C GLN A 228 -27.55 -9.25 2.81
N ALA A 229 -27.64 -10.09 3.84
CA ALA A 229 -28.52 -9.77 4.98
C ALA A 229 -28.04 -8.52 5.70
N TRP A 230 -26.74 -8.40 5.89
CA TRP A 230 -26.17 -7.24 6.57
C TRP A 230 -26.37 -5.95 5.76
N ALA A 231 -26.27 -6.03 4.44
CA ALA A 231 -26.45 -4.86 3.59
C ALA A 231 -27.84 -4.23 3.77
N LEU A 232 -28.86 -5.06 3.96
CA LEU A 232 -30.21 -4.54 4.18
C LEU A 232 -30.30 -3.78 5.51
N ILE A 233 -29.62 -4.29 6.52
CA ILE A 233 -29.59 -3.61 7.82
C ILE A 233 -28.85 -2.28 7.70
N LEU A 234 -27.70 -2.28 7.00
CA LEU A 234 -26.97 -1.04 6.79
C LEU A 234 -27.80 -0.01 6.03
N GLU A 235 -28.50 -0.46 4.98
CA GLU A 235 -29.33 0.44 4.19
C GLU A 235 -30.43 1.08 5.02
N ALA A 236 -31.07 0.29 5.89
CA ALA A 236 -32.15 0.81 6.72
C ALA A 236 -31.66 1.93 7.65
N VAL A 237 -30.45 1.80 8.16
CA VAL A 237 -29.91 2.81 9.08
C VAL A 237 -29.34 4.01 8.32
N ALA A 238 -28.64 3.75 7.23
CA ALA A 238 -27.98 4.83 6.47
C ALA A 238 -28.96 5.64 5.64
N GLY A 239 -30.12 5.06 5.32
CA GLY A 239 -31.07 5.74 4.45
C GLY A 239 -30.70 5.67 2.98
N ARG A 240 -29.75 4.83 2.65
CA ARG A 240 -29.33 4.62 1.26
C ARG A 240 -28.64 3.29 1.14
N ASP A 241 -28.55 2.76 -0.06
CA ASP A 241 -27.89 1.48 -0.29
C ASP A 241 -26.40 1.70 -0.42
N VAL A 242 -25.66 1.45 0.67
CA VAL A 242 -24.21 1.59 0.63
C VAL A 242 -23.50 0.42 -0.06
N SER A 243 -24.21 -0.70 -0.27
CA SER A 243 -23.54 -1.90 -0.76
C SER A 243 -22.98 -1.75 -2.19
N ALA A 244 -23.56 -0.87 -2.98
CA ALA A 244 -23.12 -0.68 -4.35
C ALA A 244 -22.08 0.43 -4.49
N GLU A 245 -21.77 1.14 -3.43
CA GLU A 245 -20.84 2.26 -3.52
C GLU A 245 -19.42 1.75 -3.72
N PRO A 246 -18.60 2.46 -4.49
CA PRO A 246 -17.20 2.06 -4.65
C PRO A 246 -16.48 2.05 -3.31
N GLY A 247 -15.78 0.96 -3.05
CA GLY A 247 -15.07 0.80 -1.79
C GLY A 247 -15.86 0.11 -0.70
N ALA A 248 -17.15 -0.14 -0.93
CA ALA A 248 -17.96 -0.82 0.09
C ALA A 248 -17.44 -2.21 0.40
N GLY A 249 -16.83 -2.88 -0.58
CA GLY A 249 -16.30 -4.23 -0.37
C GLY A 249 -14.93 -4.27 0.26
N ALA A 250 -14.29 -3.13 0.45
CA ALA A 250 -12.92 -3.13 0.97
C ALA A 250 -12.85 -3.72 2.37
N ALA A 251 -11.80 -4.48 2.62
CA ALA A 251 -11.55 -5.11 3.92
C ALA A 251 -12.72 -5.97 4.36
N GLY A 252 -13.22 -6.80 3.46
CA GLY A 252 -14.29 -7.72 3.78
C GLY A 252 -15.59 -7.03 4.12
N GLY A 253 -15.79 -5.82 3.61
CA GLY A 253 -16.99 -5.06 3.85
C GLY A 253 -16.91 -4.07 5.00
N ILE A 254 -15.74 -3.95 5.64
CA ILE A 254 -15.55 -2.86 6.61
C ILE A 254 -15.86 -1.52 5.92
N GLY A 255 -15.50 -1.41 4.63
CA GLY A 255 -15.84 -0.22 3.87
C GLY A 255 -17.32 0.13 3.91
N ALA A 256 -18.19 -0.86 3.70
CA ALA A 256 -19.62 -0.62 3.77
C ALA A 256 -20.04 -0.19 5.18
N GLY A 257 -19.44 -0.81 6.20
CA GLY A 257 -19.74 -0.40 7.57
C GLY A 257 -19.39 1.04 7.84
N LEU A 258 -18.21 1.47 7.38
CA LEU A 258 -17.80 2.85 7.59
C LEU A 258 -18.67 3.83 6.80
N LEU A 259 -19.07 3.44 5.59
CA LEU A 259 -19.98 4.29 4.81
C LEU A 259 -21.31 4.46 5.52
N ALA A 260 -21.85 3.36 6.08
CA ALA A 260 -23.13 3.43 6.80
C ALA A 260 -23.04 4.30 8.06
N LEU A 261 -21.83 4.41 8.63
CA LEU A 261 -21.61 5.26 9.80
C LEU A 261 -21.39 6.73 9.44
N GLY A 262 -21.56 7.08 8.17
CA GLY A 262 -21.37 8.46 7.74
C GLY A 262 -20.01 8.76 7.14
N GLY A 263 -19.21 7.73 6.93
CA GLY A 263 -17.88 7.93 6.38
C GLY A 263 -17.88 8.04 4.86
N ARG A 264 -16.70 8.37 4.34
CA ARG A 264 -16.48 8.38 2.89
C ARG A 264 -15.18 7.69 2.56
N CYS A 265 -15.05 7.22 1.32
CA CYS A 265 -13.83 6.57 0.86
C CYS A 265 -12.90 7.60 0.23
N GLU A 266 -11.61 7.47 0.51
CA GLU A 266 -10.56 8.25 -0.15
C GLU A 266 -9.40 7.33 -0.47
N SER A 267 -8.63 7.69 -1.49
CA SER A 267 -7.46 6.92 -1.88
C SER A 267 -6.43 6.87 -0.75
N GLY A 268 -6.00 5.66 -0.38
CA GLY A 268 -4.95 5.52 0.62
C GLY A 268 -3.64 6.13 0.15
N ALA A 269 -3.31 5.93 -1.14
CA ALA A 269 -2.09 6.51 -1.69
C ALA A 269 -2.15 8.04 -1.66
N ALA A 270 -3.32 8.62 -1.94
CA ALA A 270 -3.46 10.07 -1.89
C ALA A 270 -3.32 10.62 -0.48
N ILE A 271 -3.85 9.89 0.51
CA ILE A 271 -3.71 10.32 1.91
C ILE A 271 -2.25 10.31 2.33
N ILE A 272 -1.52 9.26 1.98
CA ILE A 272 -0.08 9.21 2.27
C ILE A 272 0.63 10.39 1.60
N ALA A 273 0.31 10.64 0.32
CA ALA A 273 0.96 11.71 -0.42
C ALA A 273 0.73 13.06 0.24
N GLU A 274 -0.51 13.32 0.65
CA GLU A 274 -0.85 14.60 1.26
C GLU A 274 -0.14 14.80 2.58
N HIS A 275 -0.13 13.77 3.43
CA HIS A 275 0.39 13.91 4.78
C HIS A 275 1.89 13.73 4.88
N THR A 276 2.53 13.18 3.85
CA THR A 276 3.98 13.05 3.82
C THR A 276 4.63 14.07 2.89
N ARG A 277 3.84 14.96 2.28
CA ARG A 277 4.31 16.03 1.41
C ARG A 277 5.04 15.50 0.18
N LEU A 278 4.47 14.48 -0.43
CA LEU A 278 5.04 13.87 -1.62
C LEU A 278 5.19 14.89 -2.77
N SER A 279 4.28 15.86 -2.84
CA SER A 279 4.36 16.88 -3.87
C SER A 279 5.69 17.64 -3.83
N ASP A 280 6.18 17.95 -2.63
CA ASP A 280 7.49 18.61 -2.50
C ASP A 280 8.62 17.71 -3.01
N ASP A 281 8.54 16.41 -2.69
CA ASP A 281 9.55 15.46 -3.16
C ASP A 281 9.54 15.36 -4.68
N LEU A 282 8.36 15.36 -5.27
CA LEU A 282 8.23 15.27 -6.73
C LEU A 282 8.78 16.48 -7.44
N ASP A 283 8.75 17.65 -6.79
CA ASP A 283 9.25 18.86 -7.42
C ASP A 283 10.75 18.81 -7.71
N THR A 284 11.50 18.00 -6.95
CA THR A 284 12.95 17.93 -7.17
C THR A 284 13.40 16.58 -7.71
N ALA A 285 12.53 15.60 -7.78
CA ALA A 285 12.91 14.26 -8.24
C ALA A 285 13.21 14.26 -9.73
N GLU A 286 14.27 13.56 -10.10
CA GLU A 286 14.63 13.38 -11.50
C GLU A 286 14.32 11.98 -12.00
N LEU A 287 14.08 11.06 -11.08
CA LEU A 287 13.68 9.70 -11.38
C LEU A 287 12.90 9.18 -10.19
N ILE A 288 11.87 8.39 -10.44
CA ILE A 288 11.15 7.69 -9.38
C ILE A 288 11.41 6.20 -9.51
N VAL A 289 11.80 5.57 -8.39
CA VAL A 289 11.88 4.11 -8.30
C VAL A 289 10.85 3.67 -7.27
N THR A 290 9.89 2.88 -7.72
CA THR A 290 8.84 2.37 -6.87
C THR A 290 8.73 0.85 -7.03
N GLY A 291 7.81 0.23 -6.30
CA GLY A 291 7.62 -1.21 -6.40
C GLY A 291 6.57 -1.72 -5.44
N GLU A 292 6.28 -3.00 -5.61
CA GLU A 292 5.27 -3.70 -4.83
C GLU A 292 5.38 -5.21 -5.10
N UNK A 293 4.73 -5.94 -4.40
CA UNK A 293 4.76 -7.23 -4.56
C UNK A 293 4.49 -7.68 -5.82
N ARG A 294 3.20 -7.28 -6.35
CA ARG A 294 2.78 -7.78 -7.65
C ARG A 294 2.28 -6.64 -8.51
N PHE A 295 2.95 -6.41 -9.59
CA PHE A 295 2.60 -5.32 -10.49
C PHE A 295 1.70 -5.88 -11.59
N ASP A 296 0.43 -5.55 -11.52
CA ASP A 296 -0.56 -6.05 -12.46
C ASP A 296 -1.56 -4.94 -12.80
N GLU A 297 -2.64 -5.32 -13.46
CA GLU A 297 -3.62 -4.35 -13.93
C GLU A 297 -4.21 -3.52 -12.77
N GLN A 298 -4.43 -4.13 -11.62
CA GLN A 298 -4.95 -3.39 -10.47
C GLN A 298 -4.00 -2.30 -10.00
N SER A 299 -2.71 -2.53 -10.14
CA SER A 299 -1.70 -1.56 -9.71
C SER A 299 -1.84 -0.23 -10.43
N LEU A 300 -2.36 -0.25 -11.65
CA LEU A 300 -2.48 0.95 -12.46
C LEU A 300 -3.75 1.74 -12.15
N HIS A 301 -4.64 1.19 -11.32
CA HIS A 301 -5.92 1.83 -11.04
C HIS A 301 -6.01 2.30 -9.60
N GLY A 302 -5.18 3.26 -9.21
CA GLY A 302 -5.31 3.93 -7.93
C GLY A 302 -4.38 3.45 -6.84
N LYS A 303 -3.65 2.35 -7.05
CA LYS A 303 -2.68 1.91 -6.07
C LYS A 303 -1.40 2.72 -6.19
N VAL A 304 -0.39 2.35 -5.40
CA VAL A 304 0.81 3.17 -5.27
C VAL A 304 1.49 3.42 -6.62
N VAL A 305 1.71 2.36 -7.40
CA VAL A 305 2.44 2.53 -8.67
C VAL A 305 1.66 3.43 -9.63
N GLY A 306 0.36 3.17 -9.79
CA GLY A 306 -0.46 3.99 -10.68
C GLY A 306 -0.55 5.43 -10.21
N PHE A 307 -0.68 5.62 -8.90
CA PHE A 307 -0.74 6.97 -8.33
C PHE A 307 0.54 7.74 -8.63
N LEU A 308 1.70 7.10 -8.42
CA LEU A 308 2.98 7.77 -8.68
C LEU A 308 3.19 8.04 -10.17
N ALA A 309 2.82 7.09 -11.03
CA ALA A 309 2.95 7.28 -12.46
C ALA A 309 2.10 8.46 -12.93
N ASP A 310 0.88 8.57 -12.42
CA ASP A 310 0.01 9.69 -12.77
C ASP A 310 0.57 11.02 -12.27
N ALA A 311 1.15 11.03 -11.07
CA ALA A 311 1.74 12.24 -10.51
C ALA A 311 3.02 12.64 -11.24
N ALA A 312 3.75 11.67 -11.75
CA ALA A 312 5.01 11.92 -12.46
C ALA A 312 4.80 12.47 -13.87
N ARG A 313 3.69 12.09 -14.50
CA ARG A 313 3.46 12.38 -15.90
C ARG A 313 3.50 13.89 -16.21
N PRO A 314 2.76 14.74 -15.50
CA PRO A 314 2.81 16.18 -15.84
C PRO A 314 4.18 16.81 -15.58
N ARG A 315 5.00 16.18 -14.73
CA ARG A 315 6.33 16.70 -14.43
C ARG A 315 7.41 16.13 -15.34
N GLY A 316 7.05 15.16 -16.18
CA GLY A 316 8.02 14.53 -17.06
C GLY A 316 9.04 13.68 -16.36
N ILE A 317 8.71 13.15 -15.18
CA ILE A 317 9.65 12.33 -14.41
C ILE A 317 9.52 10.87 -14.83
N PRO A 318 10.61 10.22 -15.23
CA PRO A 318 10.52 8.78 -15.56
C PRO A 318 10.33 7.95 -14.31
N VAL A 319 9.63 6.82 -14.47
CA VAL A 319 9.31 5.90 -13.36
C VAL A 319 9.83 4.52 -13.70
N ILE A 320 10.55 3.92 -12.76
CA ILE A 320 10.98 2.53 -12.83
C ILE A 320 10.27 1.76 -11.72
N VAL A 321 9.70 0.62 -12.08
CA VAL A 321 9.03 -0.26 -11.11
C VAL A 321 9.90 -1.48 -10.88
N LEU A 322 10.20 -1.77 -9.61
CA LEU A 322 10.91 -2.99 -9.22
C LEU A 322 9.92 -3.81 -8.41
N ALA A 323 9.33 -4.82 -9.03
CA ALA A 323 8.24 -5.56 -8.41
C ALA A 323 8.64 -7.00 -8.12
N GLY A 324 7.97 -7.62 -7.17
CA GLY A 324 8.17 -9.05 -6.93
C GLY A 324 7.87 -9.85 -8.17
N GLN A 325 6.73 -9.57 -8.79
CA GLN A 325 6.34 -10.17 -10.07
C GLN A 325 5.74 -9.08 -10.95
N VAL A 326 5.97 -9.20 -12.24
CA VAL A 326 5.41 -8.27 -13.22
C VAL A 326 4.47 -9.06 -14.13
N ASP A 327 3.18 -8.73 -14.06
CA ASP A 327 2.15 -9.42 -14.83
C ASP A 327 1.51 -8.51 -15.87
N LEU A 328 2.29 -7.60 -16.42
CA LEU A 328 1.85 -6.71 -17.49
C LEU A 328 2.86 -6.77 -18.61
N ASP A 329 2.38 -6.60 -19.84
CA ASP A 329 3.30 -6.56 -20.97
C ASP A 329 3.92 -5.17 -21.12
N THR A 330 4.98 -5.12 -21.91
CA THR A 330 5.75 -3.88 -22.07
C THR A 330 4.91 -2.74 -22.61
N ALA A 331 4.00 -3.03 -23.54
CA ALA A 331 3.16 -1.99 -24.13
C ALA A 331 2.25 -1.35 -23.08
N THR A 332 1.65 -2.18 -22.22
CA THR A 332 0.79 -1.66 -21.15
C THR A 332 1.58 -0.83 -20.16
N VAL A 333 2.77 -1.29 -19.79
CA VAL A 333 3.63 -0.57 -18.88
C VAL A 333 3.97 0.82 -19.45
N ARG A 334 4.35 0.86 -20.71
CA ARG A 334 4.71 2.14 -21.32
C ARG A 334 3.52 3.05 -21.49
N SER A 335 2.35 2.50 -21.81
CA SER A 335 1.13 3.31 -21.92
C SER A 335 0.80 4.01 -20.61
N ALA A 336 1.18 3.40 -19.49
CA ALA A 336 0.94 4.00 -18.19
C ALA A 336 1.94 5.09 -17.84
N GLY A 337 2.93 5.35 -18.71
CA GLY A 337 3.95 6.35 -18.45
C GLY A 337 5.13 5.83 -17.64
N ILE A 338 5.28 4.52 -17.57
CA ILE A 338 6.34 3.87 -16.80
C ILE A 338 7.44 3.46 -17.76
N MET A 339 8.66 3.89 -17.44
CA MET A 339 9.80 3.66 -18.32
C MET A 339 10.20 2.18 -18.36
N ALA A 340 10.16 1.51 -17.22
CA ALA A 340 10.56 0.10 -17.15
C ALA A 340 9.96 -0.54 -15.92
N ALA A 341 9.68 -1.84 -16.03
CA ALA A 341 9.26 -2.65 -14.88
C ALA A 341 10.11 -3.91 -14.87
N LEU A 342 10.81 -4.15 -13.77
CA LEU A 342 11.69 -5.28 -13.62
C LEU A 342 11.18 -6.21 -12.54
N SER A 343 11.36 -7.51 -12.72
CA SER A 343 10.78 -8.54 -11.87
C SER A 343 11.83 -9.17 -10.98
N MET A 344 11.58 -9.17 -9.68
CA MET A 344 12.43 -9.88 -8.74
C MET A 344 12.42 -11.39 -9.02
N ALA A 345 11.26 -11.92 -9.40
CA ALA A 345 11.17 -13.36 -9.70
C ALA A 345 12.04 -13.74 -10.88
N GLU A 346 12.06 -12.91 -11.93
CA GLU A 346 12.95 -13.17 -13.05
C GLU A 346 14.40 -13.01 -12.66
N HIS A 347 14.71 -12.00 -11.88
CA HIS A 347 16.09 -11.75 -11.43
C HIS A 347 16.60 -12.90 -10.58
N ALA A 348 15.78 -13.40 -9.65
CA ALA A 348 16.18 -14.46 -8.74
C ALA A 348 16.13 -15.84 -9.38
N GLY A 349 15.34 -16.00 -10.43
CA GLY A 349 15.13 -17.28 -11.07
C GLY A 349 13.82 -17.95 -10.69
N SER A 350 13.17 -17.52 -9.63
CA SER A 350 11.84 -18.02 -9.25
C SER A 350 11.19 -17.05 -8.29
N ALA A 351 9.85 -17.08 -8.26
CA ALA A 351 9.11 -16.28 -7.31
C ALA A 351 9.39 -16.70 -5.86
N ARG A 352 9.59 -18.01 -5.66
CA ARG A 352 9.86 -18.52 -4.34
C ARG A 352 11.16 -17.97 -3.77
N LEU A 353 12.22 -17.96 -4.56
CA LEU A 353 13.49 -17.41 -4.10
C LEU A 353 13.40 -15.92 -3.88
N ALA A 354 12.67 -15.23 -4.77
CA ALA A 354 12.50 -13.80 -4.62
C ALA A 354 11.82 -13.44 -3.29
N GLN A 355 10.86 -14.26 -2.86
CA GLN A 355 10.19 -14.01 -1.59
C GLN A 355 11.05 -14.42 -0.39
N ALA A 356 11.73 -15.56 -0.50
CA ALA A 356 12.50 -16.07 0.63
C ALA A 356 13.70 -15.20 0.96
N ASP A 357 14.23 -14.49 -0.02
CA ASP A 357 15.43 -13.69 0.14
C ASP A 357 15.17 -12.27 -0.37
N ALA A 358 14.01 -11.74 -0.05
CA ALA A 358 13.48 -10.57 -0.73
C ALA A 358 14.41 -9.35 -0.69
N ALA A 359 14.98 -9.05 0.47
CA ALA A 359 15.82 -7.85 0.57
C ALA A 359 17.03 -7.93 -0.35
N ASN A 360 17.72 -9.09 -0.34
CA ASN A 360 18.90 -9.24 -1.19
C ASN A 360 18.55 -9.25 -2.66
N GLN A 361 17.41 -9.89 -3.01
CA GLN A 361 17.00 -9.93 -4.39
C GLN A 361 16.60 -8.55 -4.89
N LEU A 362 15.94 -7.77 -4.05
CA LEU A 362 15.59 -6.40 -4.43
C LEU A 362 16.83 -5.51 -4.54
N MET A 363 17.81 -5.68 -3.64
CA MET A 363 19.07 -4.97 -3.77
C MET A 363 19.74 -5.27 -5.09
N GLY A 364 19.82 -6.54 -5.45
CA GLY A 364 20.44 -6.95 -6.71
C GLY A 364 19.69 -6.38 -7.90
N LEU A 365 18.36 -6.42 -7.86
CA LEU A 365 17.57 -5.90 -8.95
C LEU A 365 17.75 -4.39 -9.10
N ALA A 366 17.81 -3.67 -7.98
CA ALA A 366 18.04 -2.22 -8.02
C ALA A 366 19.40 -1.90 -8.63
N SER A 367 20.41 -2.70 -8.31
CA SER A 367 21.74 -2.50 -8.89
C SER A 367 21.72 -2.72 -10.40
N VAL A 368 20.98 -3.73 -10.86
CA VAL A 368 20.85 -3.98 -12.29
C VAL A 368 20.13 -2.82 -12.98
N ALA A 369 19.04 -2.34 -12.38
CA ALA A 369 18.29 -1.24 -12.97
C ALA A 369 19.15 0.00 -13.08
N ALA A 370 19.91 0.31 -12.04
CA ALA A 370 20.80 1.47 -12.03
C ALA A 370 21.90 1.33 -13.09
N ALA A 371 22.45 0.12 -13.22
CA ALA A 371 23.51 -0.13 -14.19
C ALA A 371 23.02 0.05 -15.63
N ARG A 372 21.79 -0.40 -15.91
CA ARG A 372 21.23 -0.21 -17.24
C ARG A 372 21.10 1.26 -17.59
N LEU A 373 20.66 2.05 -16.64
CA LEU A 373 20.52 3.48 -16.84
C LEU A 373 21.89 4.12 -17.05
N GLY A 374 22.88 3.72 -16.25
CA GLY A 374 24.22 4.27 -16.35
C GLY A 374 24.93 3.91 -17.64
N ASN A 375 24.63 2.72 -18.17
CA ASN A 375 25.35 2.23 -19.34
C ASN A 375 24.80 2.76 -20.65
N SER A 376 23.49 2.97 -20.75
CA SER A 376 22.93 3.34 -22.05
C SER A 376 21.96 4.49 -21.97
N GLY A 377 21.83 5.06 -20.82
CA GLY A 377 20.86 6.13 -20.63
C GLY A 377 19.43 5.63 -20.76
N PRO A 378 18.47 6.55 -20.79
CA PRO A 378 17.06 6.16 -20.81
C PRO A 378 16.66 5.31 -22.01
N SER A 379 17.38 5.41 -23.12
CA SER A 379 17.01 4.66 -24.31
C SER A 379 17.11 3.15 -24.10
N ARG A 380 17.85 2.69 -23.11
CA ARG A 380 17.97 1.26 -22.86
C ARG A 380 16.66 0.65 -22.41
N TYR A 381 15.74 1.46 -21.94
CA TYR A 381 14.46 0.96 -21.45
C TYR A 381 13.34 1.07 -22.50
N ARG A 382 13.65 1.44 -23.75
CA ARG A 382 12.67 1.54 -24.83
C ARG A 382 12.31 0.21 -25.44
#